data_5de306a6c0cde5af01b80c536f7bdaf6
#
_entry.id   5de306a6c0cde5af01b80c536f7bdaf6
#
_cell.length_a   1.000
_cell.length_b   1.000
_cell.length_c   1.000
_cell.angle_alpha   90.00
_cell.angle_beta   90.00
_cell.angle_gamma   90.00
#
_symmetry.space_group_name_H-M   'P 1'
#
loop_
_entity.id
_entity.type
_entity.pdbx_description
1 polymer ?
#
loop_
_entity_poly.entity_id
_entity_poly.type
_entity_poly.pdbx_seq_one_letter_code
_entity_poly.pdbx_strand_id
1 'polypeptide(L)'
;CRCEIEKNSGIMYDPRVASAALAHWDTLISRYTADTPRTPYFDRLMLERTRQTHDYLVAHQDSRITLAELAAKFHLSQSSLKLCFKALYGVPVAGYLRTVRMDTAARLLQESDLPVAEIAHRVGYEDPSRFSAAFRRHTGRRPTELRRVACPCAE
;
A
#
# COMPACT_ATOMS: atom_id res chain seq x y z
N CYS A 1 11.00 -0.38 -12.61
CA CYS A 1 10.13 0.53 -11.83
C CYS A 1 8.94 1.06 -12.65
N ARG A 2 9.11 1.89 -13.70
CA ARG A 2 7.99 2.33 -14.57
C ARG A 2 7.31 1.12 -15.24
N CYS A 3 8.10 0.17 -15.74
CA CYS A 3 7.59 -1.06 -16.36
C CYS A 3 6.84 -2.00 -15.41
N GLU A 4 7.10 -1.97 -14.10
CA GLU A 4 6.36 -2.77 -13.12
C GLU A 4 4.99 -2.18 -12.82
N ILE A 5 4.88 -0.86 -12.76
CA ILE A 5 3.59 -0.18 -12.58
C ILE A 5 2.73 -0.35 -13.84
N GLU A 6 3.32 -0.27 -15.03
CA GLU A 6 2.63 -0.52 -16.30
C GLU A 6 2.19 -1.99 -16.47
N LYS A 7 3.02 -2.96 -16.04
CA LYS A 7 2.68 -4.40 -16.09
C LYS A 7 1.64 -4.82 -15.05
N ASN A 8 1.58 -4.13 -13.91
CA ASN A 8 0.64 -4.44 -12.82
C ASN A 8 -0.57 -3.50 -12.78
N SER A 9 -0.68 -2.57 -13.74
CA SER A 9 -1.84 -1.72 -13.95
C SER A 9 -3.02 -2.60 -14.37
N GLY A 10 -4.00 -2.71 -13.47
CA GLY A 10 -5.21 -3.52 -13.66
C GLY A 10 -5.28 -4.80 -12.82
N ILE A 11 -4.17 -5.26 -12.25
CA ILE A 11 -4.14 -6.45 -11.37
C ILE A 11 -3.94 -6.05 -9.90
N MET A 12 -3.18 -5.00 -9.60
CA MET A 12 -2.87 -4.56 -8.23
C MET A 12 -3.25 -3.10 -7.93
N TYR A 13 -3.57 -2.29 -8.93
CA TYR A 13 -3.90 -0.88 -8.74
C TYR A 13 -5.15 -0.51 -9.54
N ASP A 14 -6.04 0.30 -8.94
CA ASP A 14 -7.09 0.99 -9.69
C ASP A 14 -6.41 1.77 -10.85
N PRO A 15 -6.84 1.56 -12.12
CA PRO A 15 -6.22 2.22 -13.29
C PRO A 15 -6.17 3.74 -13.16
N ARG A 16 -7.08 4.36 -12.40
CA ARG A 16 -7.09 5.80 -12.12
C ARG A 16 -5.96 6.22 -11.19
N VAL A 17 -5.63 5.37 -10.20
CA VAL A 17 -4.52 5.63 -9.25
C VAL A 17 -3.18 5.37 -9.93
N ALA A 18 -3.09 4.32 -10.75
CA ALA A 18 -1.88 4.04 -11.53
C ALA A 18 -1.60 5.13 -12.57
N SER A 19 -2.63 5.63 -13.27
CA SER A 19 -2.49 6.72 -14.24
C SER A 19 -2.10 8.05 -13.58
N ALA A 20 -2.69 8.37 -12.42
CA ALA A 20 -2.32 9.56 -11.65
C ALA A 20 -0.90 9.45 -11.07
N ALA A 21 -0.49 8.27 -10.61
CA ALA A 21 0.87 8.03 -10.13
C ALA A 21 1.90 8.12 -11.26
N LEU A 22 1.59 7.63 -12.46
CA LEU A 22 2.48 7.70 -13.64
C LEU A 22 2.59 9.13 -14.17
N ALA A 23 1.50 9.88 -14.23
CA ALA A 23 1.51 11.30 -14.64
C ALA A 23 2.30 12.18 -13.63
N HIS A 24 2.20 11.88 -12.33
CA HIS A 24 2.98 12.54 -11.28
C HIS A 24 4.45 12.10 -11.27
N TRP A 25 4.74 10.88 -11.72
CA TRP A 25 6.08 10.32 -11.74
C TRP A 25 7.02 11.10 -12.67
N ASP A 26 6.60 11.39 -13.88
CA ASP A 26 7.41 12.17 -14.82
C ASP A 26 7.62 13.62 -14.35
N THR A 27 6.63 14.22 -13.71
CA THR A 27 6.73 15.57 -13.14
C THR A 27 7.63 15.59 -11.90
N LEU A 28 7.58 14.56 -11.05
CA LEU A 28 8.45 14.39 -9.90
C LEU A 28 9.90 14.13 -10.34
N ILE A 29 10.12 13.22 -11.27
CA ILE A 29 11.46 12.92 -11.82
C ILE A 29 12.04 14.15 -12.53
N SER A 30 11.27 14.86 -13.36
CA SER A 30 11.72 16.09 -14.01
C SER A 30 12.10 17.19 -13.01
N ARG A 31 11.36 17.33 -11.91
CA ARG A 31 11.72 18.27 -10.84
C ARG A 31 12.98 17.86 -10.06
N TYR A 32 13.27 16.56 -9.99
CA TYR A 32 14.46 16.02 -9.31
C TYR A 32 15.71 15.98 -10.20
N THR A 33 15.55 16.01 -11.54
CA THR A 33 16.65 16.05 -12.51
C THR A 33 16.96 17.44 -13.02
N ALA A 34 16.05 18.42 -12.85
CA ALA A 34 16.33 19.82 -13.14
C ALA A 34 17.09 20.43 -11.97
N ASP A 35 18.33 20.72 -12.25
CA ASP A 35 19.36 21.42 -11.49
C ASP A 35 18.82 22.52 -10.54
N THR A 36 18.36 22.13 -9.35
CA THR A 36 18.05 23.05 -8.27
C THR A 36 18.94 22.70 -7.08
N PRO A 37 19.90 23.58 -6.73
CA PRO A 37 20.82 23.34 -5.61
C PRO A 37 20.14 23.62 -4.27
N ARG A 38 19.24 22.79 -3.81
CA ARG A 38 18.73 22.77 -2.42
C ARG A 38 17.50 21.91 -2.24
N THR A 39 17.65 20.61 -2.39
CA THR A 39 16.90 19.67 -1.56
C THR A 39 17.88 18.66 -0.95
N PRO A 40 18.56 19.04 0.14
CA PRO A 40 19.51 18.15 0.82
C PRO A 40 18.81 16.99 1.55
N TYR A 41 17.51 16.78 1.35
CA TYR A 41 16.71 15.85 2.13
C TYR A 41 16.56 14.46 1.55
N PHE A 42 16.80 14.24 0.26
CA PHE A 42 16.63 12.92 -0.35
C PHE A 42 17.89 12.54 -1.13
N ASP A 43 18.89 12.09 -0.41
CA ASP A 43 20.05 11.48 -1.02
C ASP A 43 19.63 10.13 -1.66
N ARG A 44 20.42 9.66 -2.64
CA ARG A 44 20.16 8.40 -3.36
C ARG A 44 19.99 7.21 -2.40
N LEU A 45 20.76 7.18 -1.33
CA LEU A 45 20.71 6.14 -0.32
C LEU A 45 19.39 6.16 0.47
N MET A 46 18.88 7.35 0.79
CA MET A 46 17.59 7.50 1.47
C MET A 46 16.42 7.04 0.58
N LEU A 47 16.46 7.36 -0.71
CA LEU A 47 15.47 6.89 -1.68
C LEU A 47 15.47 5.37 -1.79
N GLU A 48 16.64 4.76 -1.89
CA GLU A 48 16.81 3.30 -1.96
C GLU A 48 16.28 2.61 -0.70
N ARG A 49 16.64 3.10 0.49
CA ARG A 49 16.14 2.58 1.78
C ARG A 49 14.62 2.72 1.90
N THR A 50 14.07 3.81 1.38
CA THR A 50 12.61 4.01 1.38
C THR A 50 11.90 3.03 0.44
N ARG A 51 12.48 2.68 -0.71
CA ARG A 51 11.98 1.63 -1.59
C ARG A 51 12.06 0.26 -0.93
N GLN A 52 13.17 -0.08 -0.31
CA GLN A 52 13.30 -1.32 0.46
C GLN A 52 12.28 -1.41 1.59
N THR A 53 11.97 -0.27 2.23
CA THR A 53 10.90 -0.20 3.24
C THR A 53 9.53 -0.52 2.63
N HIS A 54 9.24 0.01 1.44
CA HIS A 54 8.01 -0.29 0.72
C HIS A 54 7.89 -1.78 0.39
N ASP A 55 8.93 -2.38 -0.20
CA ASP A 55 8.92 -3.80 -0.58
C ASP A 55 8.76 -4.71 0.64
N TYR A 56 9.40 -4.33 1.76
CA TYR A 56 9.23 -5.01 3.03
C TYR A 56 7.79 -4.93 3.57
N LEU A 57 7.13 -3.77 3.47
CA LEU A 57 5.73 -3.60 3.88
C LEU A 57 4.77 -4.47 3.08
N VAL A 58 5.00 -4.59 1.77
CA VAL A 58 4.19 -5.44 0.89
C VAL A 58 4.37 -6.92 1.23
N ALA A 59 5.61 -7.34 1.53
CA ALA A 59 5.93 -8.72 1.87
C ALA A 59 5.41 -9.15 3.27
N HIS A 60 5.28 -8.20 4.21
CA HIS A 60 4.92 -8.47 5.60
C HIS A 60 3.64 -7.74 6.03
N GLN A 61 2.66 -7.68 5.15
CA GLN A 61 1.39 -6.98 5.41
C GLN A 61 0.55 -7.59 6.54
N ASP A 62 0.74 -8.87 6.84
CA ASP A 62 0.13 -9.62 7.94
C ASP A 62 0.66 -9.22 9.31
N SER A 63 1.87 -8.69 9.36
CA SER A 63 2.59 -8.40 10.60
C SER A 63 2.24 -7.01 11.15
N ARG A 64 2.25 -6.91 12.49
CA ARG A 64 2.06 -5.64 13.18
C ARG A 64 3.37 -4.84 13.19
N ILE A 65 3.59 -4.10 12.10
CA ILE A 65 4.82 -3.33 11.92
C ILE A 65 4.59 -1.88 12.36
N THR A 66 5.47 -1.38 13.22
CA THR A 66 5.48 0.01 13.65
C THR A 66 6.43 0.84 12.79
N LEU A 67 6.17 2.15 12.73
CA LEU A 67 7.05 3.07 12.02
C LEU A 67 8.46 3.12 12.64
N ALA A 68 8.56 2.93 13.96
CA ALA A 68 9.84 2.90 14.68
C ALA A 68 10.69 1.70 14.26
N GLU A 69 10.09 0.52 14.18
CA GLU A 69 10.75 -0.71 13.70
C GLU A 69 11.23 -0.58 12.26
N LEU A 70 10.38 -0.02 11.37
CA LEU A 70 10.77 0.23 9.99
C LEU A 70 11.96 1.20 9.90
N ALA A 71 11.88 2.31 10.61
CA ALA A 71 12.94 3.30 10.62
C ALA A 71 14.26 2.72 11.13
N ALA A 72 14.22 1.94 12.22
CA ALA A 72 15.39 1.25 12.76
C ALA A 72 15.96 0.21 11.77
N LYS A 73 15.09 -0.63 11.19
CA LYS A 73 15.48 -1.70 10.26
C LYS A 73 16.20 -1.17 9.02
N PHE A 74 15.74 -0.06 8.47
CA PHE A 74 16.30 0.53 7.27
C PHE A 74 17.25 1.71 7.54
N HIS A 75 17.66 1.90 8.81
CA HIS A 75 18.59 2.95 9.22
C HIS A 75 18.17 4.36 8.76
N LEU A 76 16.89 4.67 8.93
CA LEU A 76 16.29 5.97 8.68
C LEU A 76 15.77 6.57 9.98
N SER A 77 15.73 7.91 10.08
CA SER A 77 14.92 8.53 11.11
C SER A 77 13.42 8.39 10.78
N GLN A 78 12.56 8.33 11.79
CA GLN A 78 11.12 8.27 11.56
C GLN A 78 10.60 9.47 10.75
N SER A 79 11.17 10.65 10.98
CA SER A 79 10.81 11.87 10.25
C SER A 79 11.22 11.79 8.78
N SER A 80 12.45 11.36 8.50
CA SER A 80 12.96 11.17 7.15
C SER A 80 12.15 10.12 6.40
N LEU A 81 11.83 8.98 7.04
CA LEU A 81 11.01 7.94 6.44
C LEU A 81 9.61 8.45 6.08
N LYS A 82 8.93 9.17 7.00
CA LYS A 82 7.61 9.76 6.73
C LYS A 82 7.63 10.71 5.54
N LEU A 83 8.61 11.61 5.50
CA LEU A 83 8.72 12.62 4.44
C LEU A 83 9.04 11.98 3.10
N CYS A 84 10.07 11.12 3.05
CA CYS A 84 10.51 10.48 1.84
C CYS A 84 9.45 9.51 1.29
N PHE A 85 8.81 8.71 2.15
CA PHE A 85 7.76 7.79 1.76
C PHE A 85 6.55 8.53 1.18
N LYS A 86 6.09 9.61 1.85
CA LYS A 86 5.00 10.43 1.33
C LYS A 86 5.36 11.13 0.02
N ALA A 87 6.61 11.57 -0.15
CA ALA A 87 7.08 12.18 -1.39
C ALA A 87 7.10 11.18 -2.55
N LEU A 88 7.53 9.92 -2.31
CA LEU A 88 7.62 8.88 -3.32
C LEU A 88 6.26 8.26 -3.68
N TYR A 89 5.42 8.00 -2.69
CA TYR A 89 4.19 7.22 -2.84
C TYR A 89 2.90 8.05 -2.68
N GLY A 90 3.01 9.34 -2.40
CA GLY A 90 1.87 10.26 -2.26
C GLY A 90 1.08 10.12 -0.96
N VAL A 91 1.26 9.03 -0.22
CA VAL A 91 0.51 8.67 0.99
C VAL A 91 1.45 8.35 2.15
N PRO A 92 1.03 8.57 3.41
CA PRO A 92 1.83 8.18 4.55
C PRO A 92 1.92 6.65 4.68
N VAL A 93 3.02 6.15 5.27
CA VAL A 93 3.31 4.71 5.46
C VAL A 93 2.10 3.92 5.99
N ALA A 94 1.45 4.42 7.06
CA ALA A 94 0.30 3.74 7.66
C ALA A 94 -0.94 3.70 6.74
N GLY A 95 -1.13 4.75 5.93
CA GLY A 95 -2.18 4.79 4.92
C GLY A 95 -1.92 3.77 3.81
N TYR A 96 -0.70 3.74 3.32
CA TYR A 96 -0.27 2.77 2.32
C TYR A 96 -0.47 1.31 2.77
N LEU A 97 0.03 0.96 3.96
CA LEU A 97 -0.14 -0.39 4.52
C LEU A 97 -1.62 -0.77 4.67
N ARG A 98 -2.46 0.19 5.07
CA ARG A 98 -3.91 -0.05 5.16
C ARG A 98 -4.51 -0.37 3.79
N THR A 99 -4.16 0.39 2.76
CA THR A 99 -4.62 0.14 1.37
C THR A 99 -4.21 -1.26 0.92
N VAL A 100 -2.93 -1.62 1.02
CA VAL A 100 -2.43 -2.95 0.63
C VAL A 100 -3.18 -4.08 1.35
N ARG A 101 -3.43 -3.93 2.66
CA ARG A 101 -4.20 -4.90 3.45
C ARG A 101 -5.64 -5.06 2.95
N MET A 102 -6.30 -3.95 2.63
CA MET A 102 -7.68 -3.99 2.14
C MET A 102 -7.79 -4.57 0.74
N ASP A 103 -6.84 -4.26 -0.14
CA ASP A 103 -6.79 -4.80 -1.50
C ASP A 103 -6.53 -6.32 -1.48
N THR A 104 -5.60 -6.77 -0.62
CA THR A 104 -5.36 -8.20 -0.40
C THR A 104 -6.59 -8.90 0.18
N ALA A 105 -7.27 -8.27 1.14
CA ALA A 105 -8.51 -8.82 1.70
C ALA A 105 -9.62 -8.93 0.65
N ALA A 106 -9.77 -7.92 -0.22
CA ALA A 106 -10.74 -7.94 -1.29
C ALA A 106 -10.49 -9.09 -2.27
N ARG A 107 -9.23 -9.32 -2.63
CA ARG A 107 -8.81 -10.44 -3.47
C ARG A 107 -9.10 -11.79 -2.79
N LEU A 108 -8.73 -11.97 -1.54
CA LEU A 108 -9.00 -13.21 -0.79
C LEU A 108 -10.50 -13.51 -0.64
N LEU A 109 -11.34 -12.46 -0.49
CA LEU A 109 -12.79 -12.62 -0.43
C LEU A 109 -13.39 -13.10 -1.76
N GLN A 110 -12.75 -12.80 -2.88
CA GLN A 110 -13.21 -13.20 -4.22
C GLN A 110 -12.64 -14.56 -4.65
N GLU A 111 -11.40 -14.86 -4.25
CA GLU A 111 -10.64 -16.03 -4.71
C GLU A 111 -10.70 -17.22 -3.74
N SER A 112 -11.21 -17.04 -2.52
CA SER A 112 -11.24 -18.09 -1.50
C SER A 112 -12.53 -18.13 -0.69
N ASP A 113 -12.85 -19.32 -0.16
CA ASP A 113 -13.99 -19.55 0.75
C ASP A 113 -13.63 -19.33 2.22
N LEU A 114 -12.48 -18.74 2.51
CA LEU A 114 -12.01 -18.50 3.87
C LEU A 114 -13.01 -17.63 4.67
N PRO A 115 -13.29 -17.96 5.94
CA PRO A 115 -14.11 -17.10 6.80
C PRO A 115 -13.58 -15.67 6.85
N VAL A 116 -14.49 -14.70 6.95
CA VAL A 116 -14.12 -13.27 7.03
C VAL A 116 -13.16 -12.99 8.20
N ALA A 117 -13.34 -13.69 9.32
CA ALA A 117 -12.45 -13.59 10.48
C ALA A 117 -11.02 -14.07 10.16
N GLU A 118 -10.89 -15.16 9.43
CA GLU A 118 -9.59 -15.70 8.99
C GLU A 118 -8.89 -14.73 8.03
N ILE A 119 -9.64 -14.16 7.08
CA ILE A 119 -9.11 -13.14 6.18
C ILE A 119 -8.64 -11.91 6.98
N ALA A 120 -9.41 -11.46 7.98
CA ALA A 120 -9.01 -10.37 8.84
C ALA A 120 -7.66 -10.64 9.52
N HIS A 121 -7.47 -11.83 10.08
CA HIS A 121 -6.19 -12.23 10.68
C HIS A 121 -5.04 -12.24 9.67
N ARG A 122 -5.24 -12.81 8.49
CA ARG A 122 -4.22 -12.88 7.42
C ARG A 122 -3.76 -11.52 6.91
N VAL A 123 -4.61 -10.51 7.01
CA VAL A 123 -4.24 -9.13 6.66
C VAL A 123 -3.87 -8.28 7.88
N GLY A 124 -3.56 -8.91 9.01
CA GLY A 124 -3.02 -8.28 10.21
C GLY A 124 -4.03 -7.51 11.07
N TYR A 125 -5.30 -7.94 11.07
CA TYR A 125 -6.33 -7.44 11.98
C TYR A 125 -6.69 -8.48 13.02
N GLU A 126 -6.47 -8.18 14.29
CA GLU A 126 -6.84 -9.05 15.42
C GLU A 126 -8.36 -9.05 15.65
N ASP A 127 -9.02 -7.91 15.39
CA ASP A 127 -10.45 -7.71 15.61
C ASP A 127 -11.21 -7.67 14.26
N PRO A 128 -12.06 -8.67 13.98
CA PRO A 128 -12.88 -8.72 12.76
C PRO A 128 -13.85 -7.54 12.61
N SER A 129 -14.27 -6.92 13.72
CA SER A 129 -15.17 -5.76 13.67
C SER A 129 -14.42 -4.52 13.18
N ARG A 130 -13.20 -4.31 13.67
CA ARG A 130 -12.31 -3.24 13.18
C ARG A 130 -11.92 -3.44 11.72
N PHE A 131 -11.66 -4.69 11.33
CA PHE A 131 -11.44 -5.06 9.93
C PHE A 131 -12.63 -4.68 9.07
N SER A 132 -13.85 -5.13 9.43
CA SER A 132 -15.07 -4.86 8.66
C SER A 132 -15.36 -3.38 8.49
N ALA A 133 -15.13 -2.58 9.54
CA ALA A 133 -15.27 -1.13 9.49
C ALA A 133 -14.22 -0.47 8.56
N ALA A 134 -12.96 -0.91 8.65
CA ALA A 134 -11.88 -0.43 7.78
C ALA A 134 -12.11 -0.82 6.33
N PHE A 135 -12.54 -2.05 6.08
CA PHE A 135 -12.85 -2.58 4.76
C PHE A 135 -13.98 -1.81 4.09
N ARG A 136 -15.11 -1.61 4.82
CA ARG A 136 -16.22 -0.81 4.30
C ARG A 136 -15.82 0.64 3.98
N ARG A 137 -14.96 1.24 4.80
CA ARG A 137 -14.46 2.60 4.54
C ARG A 137 -13.60 2.67 3.28
N HIS A 138 -12.86 1.60 2.97
CA HIS A 138 -11.97 1.53 1.81
C HIS A 138 -12.73 1.18 0.53
N THR A 139 -13.59 0.15 0.57
CA THR A 139 -14.27 -0.41 -0.62
C THR A 139 -15.70 0.12 -0.82
N GLY A 140 -16.28 0.79 0.17
CA GLY A 140 -17.69 1.20 0.19
C GLY A 140 -18.67 0.07 0.52
N ARG A 141 -18.22 -1.19 0.59
CA ARG A 141 -19.03 -2.40 0.81
C ARG A 141 -18.55 -3.20 2.01
N ARG A 142 -19.43 -4.02 2.57
CA ARG A 142 -19.04 -4.97 3.63
C ARG A 142 -18.30 -6.17 3.02
N PRO A 143 -17.41 -6.84 3.75
CA PRO A 143 -16.73 -8.05 3.28
C PRO A 143 -17.69 -9.13 2.81
N THR A 144 -18.80 -9.34 3.54
CA THR A 144 -19.84 -10.33 3.20
C THR A 144 -20.62 -9.99 1.94
N GLU A 145 -20.79 -8.69 1.65
CA GLU A 145 -21.46 -8.23 0.43
C GLU A 145 -20.57 -8.45 -0.80
N LEU A 146 -19.26 -8.21 -0.66
CA LEU A 146 -18.32 -8.44 -1.75
C LEU A 146 -18.24 -9.92 -2.13
N ARG A 147 -18.25 -10.83 -1.14
CA ARG A 147 -18.25 -12.28 -1.36
C ARG A 147 -19.49 -12.75 -2.13
N ARG A 148 -20.68 -12.24 -1.77
CA ARG A 148 -21.94 -12.62 -2.45
C ARG A 148 -21.97 -12.24 -3.92
N VAL A 149 -21.29 -11.16 -4.29
CA VAL A 149 -21.20 -10.72 -5.69
C VAL A 149 -20.24 -11.61 -6.49
N ALA A 150 -19.23 -12.17 -5.85
CA ALA A 150 -18.23 -13.04 -6.48
C ALA A 150 -18.72 -14.48 -6.68
N CYS A 151 -19.73 -14.93 -5.92
CA CYS A 151 -20.36 -16.26 -6.06
C CYS A 151 -21.85 -16.13 -6.43
N PRO A 152 -22.22 -16.03 -7.73
CA PRO A 152 -23.62 -15.98 -8.15
C PRO A 152 -24.33 -17.36 -8.13
N CYS A 153 -23.68 -18.41 -7.65
CA CYS A 153 -24.19 -19.79 -7.67
C CYS A 153 -24.55 -20.31 -6.28
N ALA A 154 -25.25 -19.54 -5.46
CA ALA A 154 -25.84 -20.01 -4.22
C ALA A 154 -27.37 -19.68 -4.20
N GLU A 155 -28.12 -20.31 -5.08
CA GLU A 155 -29.57 -20.62 -4.93
C GLU A 155 -29.78 -22.13 -4.93
#